data_5a861955ea82abb11d23b0a7145c9c64
#
_entry.id   5a861955ea82abb11d23b0a7145c9c64
#
_cell.length_a   1.000
_cell.length_b   1.000
_cell.length_c   1.000
_cell.angle_alpha   90.00
_cell.angle_beta   90.00
_cell.angle_gamma   90.00
#
_symmetry.space_group_name_H-M   'P 1'
#
loop_
_entity.id
_entity.type
_entity.pdbx_description
1 polymer ?
#
loop_
_entity_poly.entity_id
_entity_poly.type
_entity_poly.pdbx_seq_one_letter_code
_entity_poly.pdbx_strand_id
1 'polypeptide(L)'
;MNMKKIIERGYYWIDDQARQSSLALARKLSRRSFLSRLGMMLAGAAAFPLLPVARSFAQNSVQEVGDPQSCEYWRYCAMSGTLCSCCGGSYTSCPPGSEASPITWVGTCHNPADGRDYLMSYNDCCGKSVCSRCSCHNTQGDKPLYFNSNSNSVLWCFGTENTSYHCTVSLVLGTTDEAN
;
A
#
# COMPACT_ATOMS: atom_id res chain seq x y z
N MET A 1 -59.20 -19.57 30.49
CA MET A 1 -57.81 -19.50 30.97
C MET A 1 -57.16 -18.30 30.31
N ASN A 2 -56.74 -17.30 31.07
CA ASN A 2 -56.50 -15.94 30.55
C ASN A 2 -55.12 -15.86 29.91
N MET A 3 -55.04 -15.64 28.59
CA MET A 3 -53.83 -15.62 27.76
C MET A 3 -52.76 -14.62 28.27
N LYS A 4 -53.16 -13.53 28.88
CA LYS A 4 -52.25 -12.57 29.54
C LYS A 4 -51.40 -13.19 30.64
N LYS A 5 -52.00 -14.05 31.49
CA LYS A 5 -51.25 -14.73 32.58
C LYS A 5 -50.20 -15.74 32.09
N ILE A 6 -50.43 -16.32 30.92
CA ILE A 6 -49.49 -17.28 30.32
C ILE A 6 -48.27 -16.51 29.76
N ILE A 7 -48.47 -15.37 29.13
CA ILE A 7 -47.43 -14.52 28.58
C ILE A 7 -46.57 -13.92 29.71
N GLU A 8 -47.19 -13.39 30.76
CA GLU A 8 -46.43 -12.87 31.91
C GLU A 8 -45.59 -13.93 32.60
N ARG A 9 -46.11 -15.16 32.77
CA ARG A 9 -45.32 -16.27 33.33
C ARG A 9 -44.13 -16.66 32.42
N GLY A 10 -44.28 -16.59 31.12
CA GLY A 10 -43.18 -16.83 30.17
C GLY A 10 -42.07 -15.81 30.29
N TYR A 11 -42.41 -14.53 30.41
CA TYR A 11 -41.42 -13.46 30.58
C TYR A 11 -40.63 -13.60 31.89
N TYR A 12 -41.30 -13.87 33.00
CA TYR A 12 -40.64 -14.08 34.32
C TYR A 12 -39.71 -15.29 34.31
N TRP A 13 -40.06 -16.37 33.59
CA TRP A 13 -39.20 -17.56 33.49
C TRP A 13 -37.95 -17.28 32.65
N ILE A 14 -38.07 -16.56 31.52
CA ILE A 14 -36.94 -16.18 30.69
C ILE A 14 -35.98 -15.24 31.42
N ASP A 15 -36.54 -14.27 32.16
CA ASP A 15 -35.76 -13.30 32.91
C ASP A 15 -34.98 -13.96 34.08
N ASP A 16 -35.58 -14.91 34.77
CA ASP A 16 -34.94 -15.65 35.85
C ASP A 16 -33.82 -16.59 35.33
N GLN A 17 -34.03 -17.23 34.17
CA GLN A 17 -32.99 -18.04 33.49
C GLN A 17 -31.82 -17.17 33.02
N ALA A 18 -32.09 -15.99 32.45
CA ALA A 18 -31.06 -15.06 32.03
C ALA A 18 -30.24 -14.54 33.22
N ARG A 19 -30.91 -14.25 34.34
CA ARG A 19 -30.29 -13.78 35.58
C ARG A 19 -29.42 -14.84 36.23
N GLN A 20 -29.90 -16.08 36.29
CA GLN A 20 -29.14 -17.20 36.87
C GLN A 20 -27.89 -17.55 36.01
N SER A 21 -28.02 -17.54 34.72
CA SER A 21 -26.89 -17.76 33.80
C SER A 21 -25.84 -16.66 33.89
N SER A 22 -26.25 -15.39 33.99
CA SER A 22 -25.36 -14.25 34.16
C SER A 22 -24.60 -14.31 35.50
N LEU A 23 -25.27 -14.66 36.58
CA LEU A 23 -24.64 -14.81 37.89
C LEU A 23 -23.69 -16.02 37.97
N ALA A 24 -24.00 -17.11 37.28
CA ALA A 24 -23.14 -18.29 37.19
C ALA A 24 -21.86 -17.98 36.40
N LEU A 25 -21.97 -17.21 35.28
CA LEU A 25 -20.83 -16.71 34.53
C LEU A 25 -19.96 -15.75 35.38
N ALA A 26 -20.59 -14.83 36.06
CA ALA A 26 -19.89 -13.84 36.90
C ALA A 26 -19.12 -14.51 38.08
N ARG A 27 -19.62 -15.63 38.61
CA ARG A 27 -18.91 -16.40 39.65
C ARG A 27 -17.76 -17.25 39.13
N LYS A 28 -17.86 -17.77 37.90
CA LYS A 28 -16.79 -18.57 37.27
C LYS A 28 -15.66 -17.72 36.66
N LEU A 29 -15.95 -16.49 36.29
CA LEU A 29 -14.96 -15.59 35.74
C LEU A 29 -14.38 -14.72 36.86
N SER A 30 -13.24 -15.12 37.42
CA SER A 30 -12.42 -14.22 38.24
C SER A 30 -12.12 -12.94 37.40
N ARG A 31 -12.28 -11.77 38.05
CA ARG A 31 -12.04 -10.46 37.37
C ARG A 31 -10.68 -10.41 36.66
N ARG A 32 -9.68 -11.11 37.18
CA ARG A 32 -8.35 -11.21 36.56
C ARG A 32 -8.35 -12.04 35.27
N SER A 33 -9.05 -13.18 35.26
CA SER A 33 -9.07 -14.05 34.09
C SER A 33 -9.94 -13.50 32.95
N PHE A 34 -10.99 -12.71 33.27
CA PHE A 34 -11.82 -12.05 32.27
C PHE A 34 -11.04 -10.93 31.54
N LEU A 35 -10.36 -10.06 32.30
CA LEU A 35 -9.56 -8.97 31.72
C LEU A 35 -8.38 -9.50 30.91
N SER A 36 -7.73 -10.58 31.30
CA SER A 36 -6.64 -11.18 30.55
C SER A 36 -7.12 -11.82 29.23
N ARG A 37 -8.28 -12.47 29.24
CA ARG A 37 -8.88 -13.04 28.02
C ARG A 37 -9.43 -11.96 27.09
N LEU A 38 -10.05 -10.92 27.64
CA LEU A 38 -10.50 -9.76 26.84
C LEU A 38 -9.30 -9.00 26.25
N GLY A 39 -8.22 -8.84 27.02
CA GLY A 39 -6.97 -8.27 26.56
C GLY A 39 -6.32 -9.08 25.44
N MET A 40 -6.29 -10.40 25.53
CA MET A 40 -5.80 -11.26 24.44
C MET A 40 -6.65 -11.18 23.18
N MET A 41 -7.99 -11.12 23.31
CA MET A 41 -8.88 -10.97 22.15
C MET A 41 -8.71 -9.60 21.48
N LEU A 42 -8.59 -8.53 22.26
CA LEU A 42 -8.37 -7.18 21.73
C LEU A 42 -6.96 -7.02 21.14
N ALA A 43 -5.94 -7.58 21.77
CA ALA A 43 -4.58 -7.58 21.24
C ALA A 43 -4.46 -8.43 19.96
N GLY A 44 -5.13 -9.58 19.92
CA GLY A 44 -5.19 -10.41 18.72
C GLY A 44 -5.91 -9.72 17.55
N ALA A 45 -7.04 -9.05 17.82
CA ALA A 45 -7.78 -8.31 16.81
C ALA A 45 -7.01 -7.06 16.31
N ALA A 46 -6.24 -6.41 17.19
CA ALA A 46 -5.41 -5.25 16.80
C ALA A 46 -4.12 -5.66 16.07
N ALA A 47 -3.62 -6.88 16.26
CA ALA A 47 -2.43 -7.37 15.56
C ALA A 47 -2.73 -7.82 14.11
N PHE A 48 -3.99 -8.15 13.80
CA PHE A 48 -4.38 -8.56 12.44
C PHE A 48 -4.14 -7.48 11.37
N PRO A 49 -4.42 -6.18 11.59
CA PRO A 49 -4.10 -5.14 10.61
C PRO A 49 -2.63 -4.72 10.61
N LEU A 50 -1.84 -5.16 11.62
CA LEU A 50 -0.41 -4.85 11.70
C LEU A 50 0.48 -5.95 11.10
N LEU A 51 -0.09 -7.07 10.66
CA LEU A 51 0.65 -7.93 9.76
C LEU A 51 0.94 -7.08 8.52
N PRO A 52 2.23 -6.82 8.20
CA PRO A 52 2.53 -6.23 6.93
C PRO A 52 1.87 -7.17 5.92
N VAL A 53 0.82 -6.69 5.25
CA VAL A 53 0.43 -7.28 3.99
C VAL A 53 1.71 -7.09 3.17
N ALA A 54 2.58 -8.09 3.22
CA ALA A 54 3.57 -8.27 2.21
C ALA A 54 2.73 -8.35 0.94
N ARG A 55 2.53 -7.20 0.31
CA ARG A 55 2.17 -7.18 -1.09
C ARG A 55 3.35 -7.86 -1.74
N SER A 56 3.27 -9.16 -1.82
CA SER A 56 4.01 -9.95 -2.77
C SER A 56 3.51 -9.44 -4.12
N PHE A 57 3.92 -8.21 -4.44
CA PHE A 57 3.87 -7.78 -5.81
C PHE A 57 4.58 -8.90 -6.53
N ALA A 58 3.98 -9.39 -7.59
CA ALA A 58 4.51 -10.46 -8.43
C ALA A 58 5.86 -10.02 -9.04
N GLN A 59 6.84 -9.80 -8.17
CA GLN A 59 8.24 -9.62 -8.56
C GLN A 59 8.87 -10.97 -8.92
N ASN A 60 8.12 -12.06 -8.68
CA ASN A 60 8.55 -13.38 -9.06
C ASN A 60 8.37 -13.52 -10.57
N SER A 61 9.47 -13.40 -11.28
CA SER A 61 9.69 -13.78 -12.68
C SER A 61 9.48 -12.73 -13.78
N VAL A 62 9.42 -11.43 -13.46
CA VAL A 62 9.53 -10.46 -14.55
C VAL A 62 10.95 -10.56 -15.14
N GLN A 63 11.03 -10.97 -16.38
CA GLN A 63 12.30 -11.09 -17.06
C GLN A 63 12.83 -9.70 -17.41
N GLU A 64 13.97 -9.32 -16.81
CA GLU A 64 14.54 -8.01 -17.02
C GLU A 64 15.37 -8.00 -18.31
N VAL A 65 15.11 -7.01 -19.16
CA VAL A 65 15.85 -6.79 -20.40
C VAL A 65 16.10 -5.29 -20.59
N GLY A 66 17.31 -4.96 -21.04
CA GLY A 66 17.75 -3.60 -21.27
C GLY A 66 18.57 -3.00 -20.13
N ASP A 67 18.99 -1.75 -20.29
CA ASP A 67 19.83 -1.01 -19.35
C ASP A 67 18.96 -0.12 -18.44
N PRO A 68 18.93 -0.36 -17.12
CA PRO A 68 18.18 0.48 -16.19
C PRO A 68 18.68 1.94 -16.08
N GLN A 69 19.78 2.30 -16.69
CA GLN A 69 20.29 3.68 -16.78
C GLN A 69 19.95 4.34 -18.10
N SER A 70 19.29 3.64 -19.01
CA SER A 70 18.82 4.15 -20.30
C SER A 70 17.34 4.50 -20.24
N CYS A 71 16.94 5.62 -20.86
CA CYS A 71 15.53 5.97 -21.03
C CYS A 71 14.73 4.98 -21.89
N GLU A 72 15.42 4.16 -22.68
CA GLU A 72 14.84 3.11 -23.52
C GLU A 72 14.53 1.82 -22.76
N TYR A 73 14.86 1.77 -21.46
CA TYR A 73 14.55 0.61 -20.64
C TYR A 73 13.03 0.39 -20.60
N TRP A 74 12.58 -0.83 -20.83
CA TRP A 74 11.17 -1.17 -21.04
C TRP A 74 10.23 -0.67 -19.92
N ARG A 75 10.73 -0.60 -18.67
CA ARG A 75 9.93 -0.10 -17.52
C ARG A 75 9.66 1.39 -17.55
N TYR A 76 10.29 2.14 -18.44
CA TYR A 76 10.26 3.60 -18.45
C TYR A 76 9.36 4.20 -19.54
N CYS A 77 8.39 3.44 -20.05
CA CYS A 77 7.52 3.89 -21.14
C CYS A 77 6.73 5.18 -20.82
N ALA A 78 6.40 5.42 -19.55
CA ALA A 78 5.74 6.64 -19.08
C ALA A 78 6.60 7.41 -18.04
N MET A 79 7.90 7.17 -18.01
CA MET A 79 8.85 7.88 -17.14
C MET A 79 8.94 9.35 -17.53
N SER A 80 8.75 10.23 -16.56
CA SER A 80 8.99 11.66 -16.70
C SER A 80 9.78 12.13 -15.48
N GLY A 81 11.06 12.40 -15.68
CA GLY A 81 11.97 12.80 -14.60
C GLY A 81 13.34 12.16 -14.72
N THR A 82 14.10 12.23 -13.64
CA THR A 82 15.46 11.72 -13.53
C THR A 82 15.45 10.28 -12.99
N LEU A 83 16.22 9.38 -13.59
CA LEU A 83 16.28 7.99 -13.16
C LEU A 83 17.03 7.84 -11.84
N CYS A 84 16.42 7.20 -10.82
CA CYS A 84 17.09 6.92 -9.56
C CYS A 84 18.27 5.94 -9.71
N SER A 85 18.26 5.07 -10.71
CA SER A 85 19.38 4.20 -11.08
C SER A 85 20.66 4.96 -11.46
N CYS A 86 20.55 6.22 -11.91
CA CYS A 86 21.69 7.09 -12.15
C CYS A 86 22.09 7.95 -10.94
N CYS A 87 21.32 7.89 -9.85
CA CYS A 87 21.37 8.86 -8.74
C CYS A 87 21.71 8.18 -7.40
N GLY A 88 22.24 6.97 -7.43
CA GLY A 88 22.63 6.21 -6.24
C GLY A 88 21.52 5.38 -5.61
N GLY A 89 20.37 5.29 -6.28
CA GLY A 89 19.29 4.35 -6.00
C GLY A 89 19.30 3.18 -6.99
N SER A 90 18.14 2.60 -7.18
CA SER A 90 17.89 1.62 -8.24
C SER A 90 16.66 2.01 -9.06
N TYR A 91 16.29 1.21 -10.05
CA TYR A 91 15.03 1.42 -10.77
C TYR A 91 13.79 1.20 -9.89
N THR A 92 13.93 0.55 -8.72
CA THR A 92 12.83 0.27 -7.78
C THR A 92 12.99 0.90 -6.40
N SER A 93 14.13 1.48 -6.07
CA SER A 93 14.39 2.01 -4.74
C SER A 93 15.01 3.40 -4.75
N CYS A 94 14.52 4.25 -3.87
CA CYS A 94 15.06 5.59 -3.66
C CYS A 94 16.48 5.56 -3.12
N PRO A 95 17.33 6.53 -3.49
CA PRO A 95 18.67 6.68 -2.91
C PRO A 95 18.61 6.96 -1.41
N PRO A 96 19.66 6.58 -0.65
CA PRO A 96 19.75 6.90 0.77
C PRO A 96 19.58 8.41 1.04
N GLY A 97 18.77 8.74 2.05
CA GLY A 97 18.45 10.13 2.42
C GLY A 97 17.36 10.78 1.54
N SER A 98 16.67 9.99 0.75
CA SER A 98 15.41 10.38 0.11
C SER A 98 14.34 9.32 0.40
N GLU A 99 13.07 9.73 0.34
CA GLU A 99 11.91 8.87 0.57
C GLU A 99 10.99 8.86 -0.64
N ALA A 100 10.31 7.73 -0.86
CA ALA A 100 9.36 7.62 -1.95
C ALA A 100 8.07 8.38 -1.62
N SER A 101 7.62 9.23 -2.53
CA SER A 101 6.32 9.89 -2.41
C SER A 101 5.17 8.86 -2.36
N PRO A 102 4.15 9.08 -1.53
CA PRO A 102 2.93 8.28 -1.56
C PRO A 102 2.08 8.53 -2.81
N ILE A 103 2.35 9.61 -3.56
CA ILE A 103 1.65 9.95 -4.79
C ILE A 103 2.42 9.38 -5.97
N THR A 104 1.71 8.76 -6.89
CA THR A 104 2.26 8.02 -8.02
C THR A 104 1.42 8.25 -9.26
N TRP A 105 2.01 8.15 -10.44
CA TRP A 105 1.28 7.97 -11.68
C TRP A 105 1.54 6.59 -12.25
N VAL A 106 0.72 6.15 -13.17
CA VAL A 106 0.78 4.83 -13.75
C VAL A 106 0.91 4.89 -15.26
N GLY A 107 1.50 3.85 -15.82
CA GLY A 107 1.58 3.62 -17.26
C GLY A 107 1.60 2.13 -17.53
N THR A 108 1.21 1.74 -18.75
CA THR A 108 1.27 0.35 -19.20
C THR A 108 2.45 0.21 -20.15
N CYS A 109 3.43 -0.61 -19.77
CA CYS A 109 4.65 -0.82 -20.55
C CYS A 109 4.75 -2.25 -21.07
N HIS A 110 5.11 -2.39 -22.33
CA HIS A 110 5.37 -3.67 -22.98
C HIS A 110 6.77 -4.19 -22.63
N ASN A 111 6.85 -5.42 -22.10
CA ASN A 111 8.15 -6.07 -21.87
C ASN A 111 8.51 -6.94 -23.09
N PRO A 112 9.55 -6.61 -23.84
CA PRO A 112 9.94 -7.36 -25.03
C PRO A 112 10.55 -8.73 -24.73
N ALA A 113 10.90 -9.00 -23.46
CA ALA A 113 11.49 -10.28 -23.08
C ALA A 113 10.47 -11.41 -22.99
N ASP A 114 9.25 -11.11 -22.57
CA ASP A 114 8.17 -12.09 -22.40
C ASP A 114 6.91 -11.76 -23.21
N GLY A 115 6.90 -10.61 -23.90
CA GLY A 115 5.80 -10.16 -24.75
C GLY A 115 4.55 -9.74 -24.00
N ARG A 116 4.66 -9.44 -22.68
CA ARG A 116 3.54 -9.06 -21.82
C ARG A 116 3.51 -7.56 -21.57
N ASP A 117 2.31 -7.07 -21.29
CA ASP A 117 2.10 -5.69 -20.86
C ASP A 117 1.98 -5.62 -19.34
N TYR A 118 2.76 -4.73 -18.73
CA TYR A 118 2.84 -4.54 -17.30
C TYR A 118 2.31 -3.16 -16.89
N LEU A 119 1.48 -3.15 -15.85
CA LEU A 119 1.10 -1.91 -15.19
C LEU A 119 2.26 -1.46 -14.29
N MET A 120 2.78 -0.29 -14.61
CA MET A 120 3.91 0.34 -13.92
C MET A 120 3.43 1.48 -13.04
N SER A 121 3.98 1.59 -11.83
CA SER A 121 3.84 2.74 -10.95
C SER A 121 5.14 3.53 -10.94
N TYR A 122 5.05 4.84 -11.09
CA TYR A 122 6.20 5.75 -11.01
C TYR A 122 6.07 6.60 -9.76
N ASN A 123 7.08 6.54 -8.90
CA ASN A 123 7.11 7.26 -7.63
C ASN A 123 8.33 8.19 -7.59
N ASP A 124 8.09 9.43 -7.22
CA ASP A 124 9.18 10.36 -6.98
C ASP A 124 9.88 10.07 -5.65
N CYS A 125 11.19 10.17 -5.65
CA CYS A 125 12.02 10.15 -4.48
C CYS A 125 12.33 11.59 -4.07
N CYS A 126 11.97 11.95 -2.87
CA CYS A 126 11.95 13.32 -2.36
C CYS A 126 12.88 13.47 -1.16
N GLY A 127 13.33 14.71 -0.89
CA GLY A 127 14.16 15.00 0.27
C GLY A 127 15.60 15.42 -0.05
N LYS A 128 16.01 15.32 -1.32
CA LYS A 128 17.34 15.76 -1.78
C LYS A 128 17.19 16.69 -2.98
N SER A 129 18.24 17.44 -3.28
CA SER A 129 18.29 18.23 -4.51
C SER A 129 18.18 17.35 -5.76
N VAL A 130 17.64 17.90 -6.85
CA VAL A 130 17.48 17.18 -8.10
C VAL A 130 18.81 16.61 -8.59
N CYS A 131 18.80 15.36 -9.00
CA CYS A 131 20.02 14.64 -9.42
C CYS A 131 20.54 15.09 -10.78
N SER A 132 19.68 15.49 -11.70
CA SER A 132 20.02 15.99 -13.05
C SER A 132 20.80 15.02 -13.95
N ARG A 133 20.82 13.71 -13.63
CA ARG A 133 21.41 12.66 -14.46
C ARG A 133 20.33 11.82 -15.10
N CYS A 134 20.55 11.36 -16.34
CA CYS A 134 19.62 10.45 -17.03
C CYS A 134 18.17 10.94 -16.94
N SER A 135 17.89 12.14 -17.42
CA SER A 135 16.51 12.67 -17.49
C SER A 135 15.77 12.08 -18.67
N CYS A 136 14.60 11.52 -18.40
CA CYS A 136 13.73 10.87 -19.37
C CYS A 136 12.40 11.61 -19.48
N HIS A 137 11.84 11.66 -20.68
CA HIS A 137 10.55 12.30 -20.98
C HIS A 137 9.78 11.42 -21.95
N ASN A 138 9.38 10.23 -21.49
CA ASN A 138 8.66 9.27 -22.31
C ASN A 138 7.17 9.57 -22.29
N THR A 139 6.47 9.32 -23.40
CA THR A 139 5.13 9.87 -23.66
C THR A 139 4.00 8.86 -23.61
N GLN A 140 4.25 7.61 -23.24
CA GLN A 140 3.20 6.61 -23.12
C GLN A 140 2.48 6.75 -21.79
N GLY A 141 1.17 6.97 -21.83
CA GLY A 141 0.32 7.12 -20.65
C GLY A 141 0.20 8.56 -20.13
N ASP A 142 -0.70 8.74 -19.17
CA ASP A 142 -0.88 10.00 -18.45
C ASP A 142 0.24 10.18 -17.44
N LYS A 143 0.99 11.25 -17.61
CA LYS A 143 2.17 11.53 -16.78
C LYS A 143 2.32 13.01 -16.52
N PRO A 144 2.91 13.38 -15.38
CA PRO A 144 3.32 14.74 -15.16
C PRO A 144 4.47 15.09 -16.11
N LEU A 145 4.45 16.32 -16.60
CA LEU A 145 5.57 16.88 -17.35
C LEU A 145 6.52 17.56 -16.37
N TYR A 146 7.69 16.99 -16.18
CA TYR A 146 8.76 17.59 -15.39
C TYR A 146 9.61 18.52 -16.25
N PHE A 147 9.36 19.80 -16.11
CA PHE A 147 10.32 20.80 -16.54
C PHE A 147 11.06 21.30 -15.29
N ASN A 148 12.35 21.16 -15.25
CA ASN A 148 13.18 21.59 -14.12
C ASN A 148 12.97 23.06 -13.70
N SER A 149 12.52 23.92 -14.60
CA SER A 149 12.20 25.32 -14.38
C SER A 149 10.75 25.60 -13.95
N ASN A 150 9.81 24.68 -14.26
CA ASN A 150 8.37 24.80 -13.98
C ASN A 150 7.88 23.58 -13.19
N SER A 151 8.66 23.11 -12.22
CA SER A 151 8.45 21.80 -11.59
C SER A 151 7.08 21.66 -10.95
N ASN A 152 6.32 20.67 -11.38
CA ASN A 152 5.25 20.05 -10.62
C ASN A 152 5.79 19.16 -9.49
N SER A 153 7.09 19.17 -9.25
CA SER A 153 7.77 18.31 -8.29
C SER A 153 7.19 18.44 -6.86
N VAL A 154 6.73 19.60 -6.48
CA VAL A 154 6.07 19.84 -5.20
C VAL A 154 4.79 19.01 -5.04
N LEU A 155 4.01 18.82 -6.10
CA LEU A 155 2.77 18.04 -6.05
C LEU A 155 3.07 16.55 -5.95
N TRP A 156 4.09 16.06 -6.63
CA TRP A 156 4.45 14.65 -6.64
C TRP A 156 5.26 14.22 -5.43
N CYS A 157 5.89 15.15 -4.74
CA CYS A 157 6.50 14.97 -3.42
C CYS A 157 5.54 15.32 -2.27
N PHE A 158 4.26 15.51 -2.54
CA PHE A 158 3.27 15.80 -1.50
C PHE A 158 3.11 14.62 -0.54
N GLY A 159 3.18 14.91 0.77
CA GLY A 159 3.08 13.89 1.81
C GLY A 159 4.42 13.33 2.28
N THR A 160 5.54 13.79 1.73
CA THR A 160 6.89 13.55 2.23
C THR A 160 7.32 14.64 3.21
N GLU A 161 8.29 14.35 4.08
CA GLU A 161 8.82 15.36 5.02
C GLU A 161 9.47 16.53 4.28
N ASN A 162 10.14 16.25 3.17
CA ASN A 162 10.80 17.23 2.33
C ASN A 162 10.33 17.09 0.88
N THR A 163 9.73 18.15 0.35
CA THR A 163 9.11 18.17 -0.97
C THR A 163 10.08 18.42 -2.12
N SER A 164 11.40 18.41 -1.85
CA SER A 164 12.41 18.56 -2.91
C SER A 164 12.53 17.29 -3.73
N TYR A 165 12.22 17.36 -5.01
CA TYR A 165 12.36 16.26 -5.96
C TYR A 165 13.83 15.90 -6.19
N HIS A 166 14.14 14.61 -6.20
CA HIS A 166 15.48 14.09 -6.47
C HIS A 166 15.55 13.24 -7.75
N CYS A 167 14.77 12.18 -7.81
CA CYS A 167 14.70 11.23 -8.94
C CYS A 167 13.39 10.45 -8.90
N THR A 168 13.15 9.60 -9.89
CA THR A 168 11.93 8.79 -9.99
C THR A 168 12.29 7.30 -10.12
N VAL A 169 11.52 6.46 -9.43
CA VAL A 169 11.58 4.99 -9.51
C VAL A 169 10.38 4.44 -10.28
N SER A 170 10.50 3.21 -10.78
CA SER A 170 9.42 2.49 -11.47
C SER A 170 9.19 1.13 -10.83
N LEU A 171 7.95 0.84 -10.44
CA LEU A 171 7.55 -0.40 -9.80
C LEU A 171 6.54 -1.14 -10.65
N VAL A 172 6.68 -2.46 -10.79
CA VAL A 172 5.65 -3.31 -11.40
C VAL A 172 4.50 -3.48 -10.41
N LEU A 173 3.28 -3.16 -10.80
CA LEU A 173 2.07 -3.41 -10.03
C LEU A 173 1.42 -4.76 -10.36
N GLY A 174 1.53 -5.20 -11.61
CA GLY A 174 0.98 -6.46 -12.11
C GLY A 174 1.00 -6.52 -13.63
N THR A 175 0.45 -7.59 -14.18
CA THR A 175 0.21 -7.72 -15.63
C THR A 175 -1.20 -7.26 -15.97
N THR A 176 -1.41 -6.77 -17.18
CA THR A 176 -2.75 -6.38 -17.66
C THR A 176 -3.70 -7.56 -17.77
N ASP A 177 -3.19 -8.78 -17.92
CA ASP A 177 -3.98 -10.01 -18.00
C ASP A 177 -4.64 -10.39 -16.66
N GLU A 178 -4.11 -9.91 -15.54
CA GLU A 178 -4.66 -10.14 -14.19
C GLU A 178 -5.76 -9.12 -13.80
N ALA A 179 -5.99 -8.13 -14.63
CA ALA A 179 -6.94 -7.03 -14.37
C ALA A 179 -8.35 -7.25 -14.96
N ASN A 180 -8.61 -8.41 -15.61
CA ASN A 180 -9.92 -8.78 -16.19
C ASN A 180 -10.66 -9.81 -15.34
#